data_636cc9fbb211e6985a07b66375805f23
#
_entry.id   636cc9fbb211e6985a07b66375805f23
#
_cell.length_a   1.000
_cell.length_b   1.000
_cell.length_c   1.000
_cell.angle_alpha   90.00
_cell.angle_beta   90.00
_cell.angle_gamma   90.00
#
_symmetry.space_group_name_H-M   'P 1'
#
loop_
_entity.id
_entity.type
_entity.pdbx_description
1 polymer ?
#
loop_
_entity_poly.entity_id
_entity_poly.type
_entity_poly.pdbx_seq_one_letter_code
_entity_poly.pdbx_strand_id
1 'polypeptide(L)'
;ADTVTSLVGIPVLTDEWGLDAVYSGSQKCLSSVAGLSPLTFSDKAIKKIQSRDTRIQSWFLDQTLVLDYWSGSGKRSYHHTAPINSIFALHESLRLACDETLENLWKRHLEAHSRLKKGLNKLSFDFVVEKEYRLPQMNSIHIPSGYDDIEVRTKLLNDFNLEIGAGLGKFAGKIWRIGLMGYNARNESVDYCLESLKSVLNLSLIHI
;
A
#
# COMPACT_ATOMS: atom_id res chain seq x y z
N ALA A 1 -7.68 -10.95 6.85
CA ALA A 1 -7.87 -9.68 6.15
C ALA A 1 -6.61 -9.30 5.37
N ASP A 2 -6.78 -8.70 4.19
CA ASP A 2 -5.71 -8.08 3.41
C ASP A 2 -5.55 -6.62 3.84
N THR A 3 -4.40 -6.27 4.37
CA THR A 3 -4.05 -4.91 4.77
C THR A 3 -2.80 -4.39 4.05
N VAL A 4 -2.45 -5.01 2.92
CA VAL A 4 -1.24 -4.66 2.17
C VAL A 4 -1.17 -3.16 1.88
N THR A 5 -2.27 -2.56 1.47
CA THR A 5 -2.32 -1.12 1.15
C THR A 5 -2.71 -0.25 2.35
N SER A 6 -3.41 -0.79 3.35
CA SER A 6 -4.03 -0.01 4.42
C SER A 6 -3.20 0.08 5.70
N LEU A 7 -2.42 -0.95 6.06
CA LEU A 7 -1.62 -0.95 7.28
C LEU A 7 -0.74 0.31 7.36
N VAL A 8 -0.76 0.97 8.51
CA VAL A 8 -0.06 2.25 8.79
C VAL A 8 -0.70 3.48 8.11
N GLY A 9 -1.35 3.32 6.96
CA GLY A 9 -1.96 4.44 6.24
C GLY A 9 -3.36 4.85 6.73
N ILE A 10 -4.09 3.92 7.34
CA ILE A 10 -5.38 4.12 8.04
C ILE A 10 -5.44 3.20 9.26
N PRO A 11 -6.39 3.42 10.20
CA PRO A 11 -6.61 2.48 11.29
C PRO A 11 -6.90 1.06 10.77
N VAL A 12 -6.17 0.08 11.32
CA VAL A 12 -6.43 -1.36 11.18
C VAL A 12 -6.57 -1.93 12.57
N LEU A 13 -7.79 -2.02 13.05
CA LEU A 13 -8.13 -2.35 14.43
C LEU A 13 -8.37 -3.86 14.54
N THR A 14 -7.29 -4.64 14.42
CA THR A 14 -7.32 -6.10 14.28
C THR A 14 -8.11 -6.78 15.41
N ASP A 15 -7.86 -6.39 16.64
CA ASP A 15 -8.48 -7.02 17.83
C ASP A 15 -9.94 -6.56 18.01
N GLU A 16 -10.20 -5.26 17.80
CA GLU A 16 -11.55 -4.69 17.91
C GLU A 16 -12.50 -5.26 16.83
N TRP A 17 -11.96 -5.52 15.64
CA TRP A 17 -12.73 -6.14 14.54
C TRP A 17 -12.79 -7.66 14.63
N GLY A 18 -12.14 -8.27 15.60
CA GLY A 18 -12.11 -9.72 15.80
C GLY A 18 -11.51 -10.48 14.62
N LEU A 19 -10.48 -9.93 13.99
CA LEU A 19 -9.85 -10.55 12.83
C LEU A 19 -8.95 -11.72 13.25
N ASP A 20 -9.17 -12.89 12.66
CA ASP A 20 -8.40 -14.10 12.99
C ASP A 20 -7.03 -14.16 12.30
N ALA A 21 -6.89 -13.54 11.14
CA ALA A 21 -5.63 -13.49 10.39
C ALA A 21 -5.55 -12.19 9.58
N VAL A 22 -4.43 -11.48 9.70
CA VAL A 22 -4.16 -10.25 8.96
C VAL A 22 -2.77 -10.30 8.37
N TYR A 23 -2.64 -9.95 7.09
CA TYR A 23 -1.34 -9.83 6.43
C TYR A 23 -1.18 -8.46 5.76
N SER A 24 0.07 -8.07 5.56
CA SER A 24 0.43 -6.83 4.89
C SER A 24 1.69 -6.99 4.04
N GLY A 25 2.15 -5.90 3.46
CA GLY A 25 3.38 -5.83 2.68
C GLY A 25 4.27 -4.67 3.12
N SER A 26 5.57 -4.94 3.23
CA SER A 26 6.57 -3.95 3.69
C SER A 26 6.72 -2.76 2.76
N GLN A 27 6.47 -2.91 1.44
CA GLN A 27 6.72 -1.90 0.41
C GLN A 27 5.59 -0.89 0.19
N LYS A 28 4.53 -0.93 0.99
CA LYS A 28 3.38 -0.01 0.90
C LYS A 28 3.55 1.14 1.89
N CYS A 29 2.58 1.38 2.76
CA CYS A 29 2.64 2.51 3.68
C CYS A 29 3.77 2.43 4.72
N LEU A 30 4.33 1.24 4.97
CA LEU A 30 5.55 1.08 5.77
C LEU A 30 6.79 1.66 5.10
N SER A 31 6.78 1.93 3.80
CA SER A 31 7.91 2.55 3.04
C SER A 31 9.22 1.77 3.13
N SER A 32 9.15 0.45 3.30
CA SER A 32 10.31 -0.44 3.30
C SER A 32 10.52 -1.08 1.93
N VAL A 33 11.62 -1.81 1.77
CA VAL A 33 11.84 -2.64 0.58
C VAL A 33 10.81 -3.77 0.50
N ALA A 34 10.48 -4.20 -0.71
CA ALA A 34 9.62 -5.36 -0.91
C ALA A 34 10.28 -6.66 -0.46
N GLY A 35 9.45 -7.68 -0.18
CA GLY A 35 9.92 -9.04 0.13
C GLY A 35 9.60 -9.53 1.54
N LEU A 36 9.04 -8.68 2.40
CA LEU A 36 8.53 -9.08 3.72
C LEU A 36 7.03 -8.86 3.81
N SER A 37 6.36 -9.79 4.47
CA SER A 37 4.92 -9.75 4.72
C SER A 37 4.65 -9.79 6.22
N PRO A 38 4.44 -8.65 6.87
CA PRO A 38 3.93 -8.63 8.24
C PRO A 38 2.64 -9.44 8.34
N LEU A 39 2.56 -10.29 9.35
CA LEU A 39 1.48 -11.27 9.53
C LEU A 39 1.15 -11.40 11.02
N THR A 40 -0.13 -11.44 11.35
CA THR A 40 -0.59 -11.75 12.70
C THR A 40 -1.77 -12.71 12.68
N PHE A 41 -1.89 -13.51 13.76
CA PHE A 41 -2.96 -14.48 13.96
C PHE A 41 -3.56 -14.33 15.36
N SER A 42 -4.88 -14.53 15.47
CA SER A 42 -5.54 -14.69 16.76
C SER A 42 -5.19 -16.05 17.39
N ASP A 43 -5.41 -16.18 18.69
CA ASP A 43 -5.28 -17.47 19.40
C ASP A 43 -6.15 -18.57 18.76
N LYS A 44 -7.32 -18.21 18.27
CA LYS A 44 -8.22 -19.12 17.57
C LYS A 44 -7.60 -19.62 16.27
N ALA A 45 -6.96 -18.74 15.48
CA ALA A 45 -6.25 -19.13 14.26
C ALA A 45 -5.03 -19.99 14.57
N ILE A 46 -4.25 -19.67 15.61
CA ILE A 46 -3.10 -20.46 16.04
C ILE A 46 -3.55 -21.88 16.46
N LYS A 47 -4.61 -21.99 17.27
CA LYS A 47 -5.18 -23.31 17.63
C LYS A 47 -5.59 -24.10 16.41
N LYS A 48 -6.21 -23.44 15.40
CA LYS A 48 -6.60 -24.09 14.15
C LYS A 48 -5.40 -24.56 13.33
N ILE A 49 -4.33 -23.79 13.25
CA ILE A 49 -3.07 -24.16 12.60
C ILE A 49 -2.48 -25.40 13.28
N GLN A 50 -2.39 -25.40 14.60
CA GLN A 50 -1.80 -26.49 15.38
C GLN A 50 -2.62 -27.78 15.39
N SER A 51 -3.95 -27.67 15.30
CA SER A 51 -4.87 -28.83 15.26
C SER A 51 -5.10 -29.40 13.87
N ARG A 52 -4.39 -28.93 12.86
CA ARG A 52 -4.53 -29.40 11.48
C ARG A 52 -4.00 -30.83 11.36
N ASP A 53 -4.79 -31.73 10.80
CA ASP A 53 -4.46 -33.13 10.51
C ASP A 53 -4.01 -33.34 9.06
N THR A 54 -4.23 -32.36 8.19
CA THR A 54 -3.85 -32.40 6.77
C THR A 54 -2.50 -31.72 6.53
N ARG A 55 -1.68 -32.32 5.68
CA ARG A 55 -0.37 -31.76 5.31
C ARG A 55 -0.53 -30.45 4.53
N ILE A 56 0.26 -29.44 4.90
CA ILE A 56 0.42 -28.20 4.12
C ILE A 56 1.21 -28.54 2.83
N GLN A 57 0.70 -28.09 1.69
CA GLN A 57 1.34 -28.37 0.39
C GLN A 57 2.62 -27.56 0.17
N SER A 58 2.70 -26.38 0.74
CA SER A 58 3.88 -25.51 0.64
C SER A 58 4.67 -25.53 1.94
N TRP A 59 5.88 -26.12 1.91
CA TRP A 59 6.80 -26.09 3.03
C TRP A 59 7.12 -24.66 3.49
N PHE A 60 7.31 -23.74 2.55
CA PHE A 60 7.66 -22.34 2.84
C PHE A 60 6.53 -21.58 3.56
N LEU A 61 5.27 -21.93 3.28
CA LEU A 61 4.10 -21.26 3.87
C LEU A 61 3.54 -22.03 5.08
N ASP A 62 4.18 -23.12 5.49
CA ASP A 62 3.73 -23.88 6.66
C ASP A 62 4.04 -23.12 7.95
N GLN A 63 3.00 -22.52 8.51
CA GLN A 63 3.13 -21.68 9.71
C GLN A 63 3.55 -22.48 10.96
N THR A 64 3.35 -23.78 11.01
CA THR A 64 3.87 -24.58 12.14
C THR A 64 5.39 -24.57 12.14
N LEU A 65 6.02 -24.72 10.98
CA LEU A 65 7.47 -24.67 10.83
C LEU A 65 8.03 -23.25 11.06
N VAL A 66 7.32 -22.23 10.60
CA VAL A 66 7.71 -20.83 10.80
C VAL A 66 7.60 -20.45 12.27
N LEU A 67 6.53 -20.84 12.97
CA LEU A 67 6.36 -20.59 14.41
C LEU A 67 7.46 -21.26 15.23
N ASP A 68 7.83 -22.50 14.91
CA ASP A 68 8.93 -23.19 15.58
C ASP A 68 10.28 -22.48 15.39
N TYR A 69 10.49 -21.89 14.20
CA TYR A 69 11.70 -21.13 13.89
C TYR A 69 11.78 -19.80 14.67
N TRP A 70 10.64 -19.13 14.87
CA TRP A 70 10.56 -17.81 15.51
C TRP A 70 10.35 -17.86 17.02
N SER A 71 9.67 -18.89 17.55
CA SER A 71 9.22 -18.91 18.95
C SER A 71 10.31 -19.19 19.96
N GLY A 72 11.47 -19.66 19.55
CA GLY A 72 12.61 -19.91 20.45
C GLY A 72 12.33 -20.92 21.55
N SER A 73 11.41 -21.88 21.37
CA SER A 73 10.94 -22.86 22.36
C SER A 73 11.98 -23.91 22.80
N GLY A 74 13.25 -23.51 22.89
CA GLY A 74 14.31 -24.30 23.53
C GLY A 74 15.19 -25.14 22.61
N LYS A 75 14.72 -25.58 21.45
CA LYS A 75 15.55 -26.18 20.40
C LYS A 75 15.65 -25.23 19.22
N ARG A 76 16.87 -24.89 18.81
CA ARG A 76 17.07 -24.10 17.61
C ARG A 76 16.51 -24.86 16.42
N SER A 77 15.40 -24.37 15.88
CA SER A 77 14.86 -24.78 14.60
C SER A 77 15.40 -23.89 13.49
N TYR A 78 15.60 -24.43 12.30
CA TYR A 78 16.01 -23.68 11.12
C TYR A 78 15.05 -23.99 9.99
N HIS A 79 14.32 -22.98 9.55
CA HIS A 79 13.40 -23.11 8.45
C HIS A 79 13.99 -22.60 7.13
N HIS A 80 14.51 -21.36 7.14
CA HIS A 80 15.12 -20.74 5.96
C HIS A 80 16.12 -19.66 6.39
N THR A 81 16.98 -19.24 5.48
CA THR A 81 17.83 -18.08 5.73
C THR A 81 17.00 -16.81 5.64
N ALA A 82 16.84 -16.12 6.76
CA ALA A 82 16.11 -14.87 6.79
C ALA A 82 16.76 -13.81 5.91
N PRO A 83 15.97 -12.98 5.18
CA PRO A 83 16.50 -11.90 4.33
C PRO A 83 16.95 -10.72 5.21
N ILE A 84 18.14 -10.82 5.79
CA ILE A 84 18.65 -9.92 6.83
C ILE A 84 18.57 -8.45 6.42
N ASN A 85 19.00 -8.10 5.20
CA ASN A 85 18.95 -6.71 4.72
C ASN A 85 17.53 -6.15 4.68
N SER A 86 16.55 -6.95 4.25
CA SER A 86 15.14 -6.54 4.24
C SER A 86 14.59 -6.39 5.65
N ILE A 87 15.03 -7.22 6.60
CA ILE A 87 14.64 -7.13 8.01
C ILE A 87 15.19 -5.84 8.62
N PHE A 88 16.44 -5.48 8.39
CA PHE A 88 16.99 -4.21 8.83
C PHE A 88 16.25 -3.01 8.23
N ALA A 89 15.93 -3.06 6.94
CA ALA A 89 15.14 -2.01 6.30
C ALA A 89 13.74 -1.89 6.92
N LEU A 90 13.07 -3.02 7.19
CA LEU A 90 11.77 -3.03 7.85
C LEU A 90 11.86 -2.52 9.29
N HIS A 91 12.89 -2.91 10.03
CA HIS A 91 13.13 -2.40 11.40
C HIS A 91 13.21 -0.87 11.41
N GLU A 92 13.99 -0.28 10.50
CA GLU A 92 14.10 1.18 10.41
C GLU A 92 12.76 1.83 9.99
N SER A 93 12.04 1.24 9.06
CA SER A 93 10.72 1.72 8.65
C SER A 93 9.71 1.70 9.82
N LEU A 94 9.73 0.64 10.62
CA LEU A 94 8.89 0.54 11.82
C LEU A 94 9.31 1.56 12.89
N ARG A 95 10.61 1.76 13.10
CA ARG A 95 11.12 2.79 14.01
C ARG A 95 10.61 4.17 13.63
N LEU A 96 10.73 4.54 12.35
CA LEU A 96 10.24 5.83 11.83
C LEU A 96 8.71 5.96 11.99
N ALA A 97 7.97 4.87 11.73
CA ALA A 97 6.52 4.86 11.91
C ALA A 97 6.11 5.04 13.40
N CYS A 98 6.85 4.44 14.34
CA CYS A 98 6.63 4.63 15.77
C CYS A 98 6.97 6.05 16.22
N ASP A 99 8.05 6.63 15.70
CA ASP A 99 8.46 8.00 16.02
C ASP A 99 7.42 9.03 15.52
N GLU A 100 6.84 8.83 14.35
CA GLU A 100 5.77 9.70 13.80
C GLU A 100 4.44 9.50 14.52
N THR A 101 4.18 8.35 15.10
CA THR A 101 2.94 7.80 15.66
C THR A 101 1.89 7.42 14.60
N LEU A 102 1.05 6.43 14.93
CA LEU A 102 0.03 5.95 13.99
C LEU A 102 -1.00 7.01 13.66
N GLU A 103 -1.45 7.79 14.65
CA GLU A 103 -2.43 8.85 14.48
C GLU A 103 -1.93 9.94 13.52
N ASN A 104 -0.67 10.34 13.64
CA ASN A 104 -0.05 11.31 12.73
C ASN A 104 0.11 10.74 11.32
N LEU A 105 0.49 9.47 11.20
CA LEU A 105 0.57 8.77 9.91
C LEU A 105 -0.79 8.73 9.22
N TRP A 106 -1.86 8.34 9.92
CA TRP A 106 -3.21 8.32 9.36
C TRP A 106 -3.69 9.70 8.94
N LYS A 107 -3.44 10.71 9.79
CA LYS A 107 -3.78 12.10 9.49
C LYS A 107 -3.06 12.60 8.23
N ARG A 108 -1.76 12.36 8.13
CA ARG A 108 -0.94 12.75 6.97
C ARG A 108 -1.43 12.11 5.67
N HIS A 109 -1.75 10.81 5.68
CA HIS A 109 -2.30 10.13 4.51
C HIS A 109 -3.66 10.69 4.10
N LEU A 110 -4.53 10.98 5.07
CA LEU A 110 -5.84 11.57 4.81
C LEU A 110 -5.75 13.00 4.26
N GLU A 111 -4.85 13.82 4.80
CA GLU A 111 -4.59 15.19 4.32
C GLU A 111 -4.07 15.20 2.90
N ALA A 112 -3.06 14.37 2.60
CA ALA A 112 -2.51 14.20 1.25
C ALA A 112 -3.58 13.73 0.25
N HIS A 113 -4.40 12.73 0.62
CA HIS A 113 -5.53 12.30 -0.19
C HIS A 113 -6.54 13.43 -0.44
N SER A 114 -6.89 14.17 0.61
CA SER A 114 -7.85 15.27 0.49
C SER A 114 -7.34 16.37 -0.45
N ARG A 115 -6.03 16.67 -0.39
CA ARG A 115 -5.37 17.61 -1.30
C ARG A 115 -5.37 17.08 -2.74
N LEU A 116 -4.97 15.83 -2.95
CA LEU A 116 -4.98 15.20 -4.28
C LEU A 116 -6.39 15.20 -4.87
N LYS A 117 -7.39 14.80 -4.10
CA LYS A 117 -8.79 14.79 -4.53
C LYS A 117 -9.26 16.18 -4.98
N LYS A 118 -8.96 17.22 -4.21
CA LYS A 118 -9.31 18.61 -4.58
C LYS A 118 -8.63 19.02 -5.88
N GLY A 119 -7.35 18.69 -6.07
CA GLY A 119 -6.61 19.00 -7.27
C GLY A 119 -7.13 18.25 -8.51
N LEU A 120 -7.37 16.95 -8.38
CA LEU A 120 -7.92 16.13 -9.47
C LEU A 120 -9.32 16.59 -9.89
N ASN A 121 -10.19 16.94 -8.93
CA ASN A 121 -11.52 17.50 -9.23
C ASN A 121 -11.43 18.82 -10.02
N LYS A 122 -10.48 19.71 -9.67
CA LYS A 122 -10.24 20.96 -10.43
C LYS A 122 -9.75 20.70 -11.86
N LEU A 123 -9.09 19.57 -12.10
CA LEU A 123 -8.67 19.13 -13.41
C LEU A 123 -9.72 18.25 -14.10
N SER A 124 -10.92 18.17 -13.56
CA SER A 124 -12.07 17.41 -14.11
C SER A 124 -11.83 15.90 -14.22
N PHE A 125 -11.04 15.33 -13.32
CA PHE A 125 -10.88 13.88 -13.23
C PHE A 125 -11.99 13.24 -12.42
N ASP A 126 -12.52 12.14 -12.94
CA ASP A 126 -13.48 11.28 -12.25
C ASP A 126 -12.80 10.11 -11.56
N PHE A 127 -13.18 9.88 -10.30
CA PHE A 127 -12.71 8.72 -9.53
C PHE A 127 -13.50 7.47 -9.90
N VAL A 128 -12.79 6.35 -9.99
CA VAL A 128 -13.38 5.03 -10.28
C VAL A 128 -14.15 4.47 -9.09
N VAL A 129 -13.65 4.72 -7.86
CA VAL A 129 -14.21 4.19 -6.62
C VAL A 129 -15.16 5.20 -6.01
N GLU A 130 -16.33 4.74 -5.55
CA GLU A 130 -17.30 5.56 -4.84
C GLU A 130 -16.68 6.14 -3.56
N LYS A 131 -17.09 7.35 -3.21
CA LYS A 131 -16.47 8.16 -2.15
C LYS A 131 -16.32 7.41 -0.82
N GLU A 132 -17.30 6.64 -0.43
CA GLU A 132 -17.37 5.92 0.86
C GLU A 132 -16.40 4.72 0.94
N TYR A 133 -15.97 4.18 -0.22
CA TYR A 133 -15.08 3.02 -0.31
C TYR A 133 -13.64 3.40 -0.70
N ARG A 134 -13.31 4.68 -0.79
CA ARG A 134 -11.96 5.13 -1.18
C ARG A 134 -10.96 4.94 -0.06
N LEU A 135 -9.85 4.29 -0.39
CA LEU A 135 -8.67 4.29 0.47
C LEU A 135 -7.83 5.55 0.18
N PRO A 136 -7.41 6.32 1.19
CA PRO A 136 -6.52 7.46 1.00
C PRO A 136 -5.23 7.12 0.25
N GLN A 137 -4.71 5.92 0.45
CA GLN A 137 -3.43 5.46 -0.10
C GLN A 137 -3.47 5.09 -1.57
N MET A 138 -4.66 4.81 -2.13
CA MET A 138 -4.79 4.36 -3.52
C MET A 138 -5.91 5.11 -4.22
N ASN A 139 -5.54 5.91 -5.21
CA ASN A 139 -6.45 6.78 -5.94
C ASN A 139 -6.55 6.32 -7.39
N SER A 140 -7.66 5.71 -7.75
CA SER A 140 -7.95 5.29 -9.12
C SER A 140 -8.82 6.32 -9.80
N ILE A 141 -8.39 6.82 -10.96
CA ILE A 141 -9.08 7.83 -11.76
C ILE A 141 -9.28 7.34 -13.18
N HIS A 142 -10.37 7.74 -13.81
CA HIS A 142 -10.60 7.48 -15.23
C HIS A 142 -9.63 8.28 -16.09
N ILE A 143 -9.14 7.65 -17.18
CA ILE A 143 -8.36 8.34 -18.20
C ILE A 143 -9.32 9.23 -18.99
N PRO A 144 -9.05 10.54 -19.12
CA PRO A 144 -9.91 11.42 -19.89
C PRO A 144 -9.95 11.02 -21.36
N SER A 145 -11.07 11.29 -22.04
CA SER A 145 -11.22 11.01 -23.46
C SER A 145 -10.15 11.74 -24.29
N GLY A 146 -9.60 11.06 -25.26
CA GLY A 146 -8.58 11.62 -26.16
C GLY A 146 -7.12 11.45 -25.71
N TYR A 147 -6.89 10.83 -24.55
CA TYR A 147 -5.54 10.54 -24.07
C TYR A 147 -5.24 9.04 -24.08
N ASP A 148 -4.03 8.70 -24.50
CA ASP A 148 -3.52 7.32 -24.47
C ASP A 148 -2.81 7.03 -23.13
N ASP A 149 -3.11 5.88 -22.55
CA ASP A 149 -2.53 5.44 -21.25
C ASP A 149 -1.00 5.39 -21.28
N ILE A 150 -0.45 4.74 -22.30
CA ILE A 150 1.00 4.48 -22.37
C ILE A 150 1.73 5.79 -22.66
N GLU A 151 1.23 6.60 -23.58
CA GLU A 151 1.84 7.88 -23.96
C GLU A 151 1.94 8.81 -22.76
N VAL A 152 0.84 9.00 -22.02
CA VAL A 152 0.81 9.90 -20.85
C VAL A 152 1.74 9.41 -19.75
N ARG A 153 1.68 8.11 -19.40
CA ARG A 153 2.56 7.56 -18.35
C ARG A 153 4.04 7.60 -18.75
N THR A 154 4.35 7.39 -20.02
CA THR A 154 5.72 7.49 -20.54
C THR A 154 6.24 8.94 -20.44
N LYS A 155 5.43 9.94 -20.80
CA LYS A 155 5.79 11.35 -20.63
C LYS A 155 5.98 11.72 -19.14
N LEU A 156 5.07 11.29 -18.27
CA LEU A 156 5.22 11.53 -16.83
C LEU A 156 6.54 10.97 -16.31
N LEU A 157 6.89 9.75 -16.72
CA LEU A 157 8.13 9.11 -16.28
C LEU A 157 9.37 9.82 -16.84
N ASN A 158 9.41 10.07 -18.14
CA ASN A 158 10.60 10.59 -18.82
C ASN A 158 10.86 12.07 -18.55
N ASP A 159 9.81 12.89 -18.54
CA ASP A 159 9.93 14.33 -18.45
C ASP A 159 9.88 14.84 -17.00
N PHE A 160 9.23 14.07 -16.12
CA PHE A 160 9.00 14.46 -14.71
C PHE A 160 9.54 13.45 -13.68
N ASN A 161 10.15 12.34 -14.08
CA ASN A 161 10.53 11.25 -13.16
C ASN A 161 9.37 10.82 -12.23
N LEU A 162 8.14 10.88 -12.75
CA LEU A 162 6.93 10.53 -12.02
C LEU A 162 6.30 9.28 -12.62
N GLU A 163 6.23 8.22 -11.85
CA GLU A 163 5.55 6.99 -12.24
C GLU A 163 4.17 6.91 -11.58
N ILE A 164 3.12 6.70 -12.39
CA ILE A 164 1.78 6.34 -11.95
C ILE A 164 1.39 4.98 -12.50
N GLY A 165 0.56 4.24 -11.76
CA GLY A 165 0.19 2.88 -12.14
C GLY A 165 -0.87 2.84 -13.25
N ALA A 166 -0.76 1.88 -14.16
CA ALA A 166 -1.81 1.54 -15.11
C ALA A 166 -2.98 0.80 -14.44
N GLY A 167 -4.14 0.78 -15.08
CA GLY A 167 -5.22 -0.13 -14.74
C GLY A 167 -4.83 -1.60 -14.94
N LEU A 168 -5.46 -2.50 -14.21
CA LEU A 168 -5.23 -3.95 -14.29
C LEU A 168 -6.48 -4.67 -14.79
N GLY A 169 -6.28 -5.78 -15.51
CA GLY A 169 -7.36 -6.63 -16.00
C GLY A 169 -8.38 -5.81 -16.82
N LYS A 170 -9.65 -5.83 -16.44
CA LYS A 170 -10.73 -5.10 -17.13
C LYS A 170 -10.57 -3.56 -17.15
N PHE A 171 -9.67 -3.03 -16.34
CA PHE A 171 -9.37 -1.60 -16.24
C PHE A 171 -8.13 -1.19 -17.05
N ALA A 172 -7.41 -2.12 -17.68
CA ALA A 172 -6.25 -1.81 -18.51
C ALA A 172 -6.61 -0.80 -19.59
N GLY A 173 -5.79 0.26 -19.72
CA GLY A 173 -6.01 1.36 -20.66
C GLY A 173 -7.22 2.25 -20.37
N LYS A 174 -7.88 2.11 -19.22
CA LYS A 174 -9.09 2.89 -18.87
C LYS A 174 -8.91 3.76 -17.64
N ILE A 175 -7.98 3.42 -16.77
CA ILE A 175 -7.76 4.14 -15.51
C ILE A 175 -6.27 4.31 -15.23
N TRP A 176 -5.95 5.32 -14.45
CA TRP A 176 -4.67 5.47 -13.77
C TRP A 176 -4.83 5.25 -12.27
N ARG A 177 -3.74 4.78 -11.64
CA ARG A 177 -3.68 4.57 -10.19
C ARG A 177 -2.57 5.43 -9.60
N ILE A 178 -2.94 6.35 -8.71
CA ILE A 178 -2.02 7.24 -8.01
C ILE A 178 -1.89 6.76 -6.57
N GLY A 179 -0.72 6.30 -6.20
CA GLY A 179 -0.41 5.82 -4.85
C GLY A 179 0.09 6.96 -3.96
N LEU A 180 -0.54 7.13 -2.80
CA LEU A 180 -0.09 8.02 -1.72
C LEU A 180 0.26 7.17 -0.51
N MET A 181 1.43 6.55 -0.52
CA MET A 181 1.81 5.55 0.48
C MET A 181 3.09 5.96 1.20
N GLY A 182 3.06 5.83 2.53
CA GLY A 182 4.22 6.04 3.36
C GLY A 182 4.86 7.42 3.14
N TYR A 183 6.12 7.45 2.77
CA TYR A 183 6.87 8.69 2.55
C TYR A 183 6.27 9.61 1.47
N ASN A 184 5.63 9.06 0.45
CA ASN A 184 5.02 9.85 -0.63
C ASN A 184 3.64 10.46 -0.26
N ALA A 185 3.05 10.08 0.87
CA ALA A 185 1.81 10.70 1.34
C ALA A 185 2.06 12.09 1.96
N ARG A 186 2.50 13.06 1.14
CA ARG A 186 2.86 14.44 1.54
C ARG A 186 2.31 15.44 0.53
N ASN A 187 2.11 16.66 1.00
CA ASN A 187 1.59 17.75 0.16
C ASN A 187 2.49 18.05 -1.04
N GLU A 188 3.81 18.04 -0.85
CA GLU A 188 4.80 18.30 -1.91
C GLU A 188 4.70 17.26 -3.04
N SER A 189 4.58 15.97 -2.68
CA SER A 189 4.41 14.89 -3.66
C SER A 189 3.08 15.01 -4.42
N VAL A 190 2.02 15.44 -3.73
CA VAL A 190 0.71 15.67 -4.34
C VAL A 190 0.77 16.84 -5.32
N ASP A 191 1.34 17.96 -4.92
CA ASP A 191 1.45 19.15 -5.77
C ASP A 191 2.28 18.84 -7.02
N TYR A 192 3.41 18.17 -6.85
CA TYR A 192 4.25 17.73 -7.95
C TYR A 192 3.48 16.82 -8.94
N CYS A 193 2.72 15.86 -8.42
CA CYS A 193 1.90 14.98 -9.24
C CYS A 193 0.83 15.75 -10.04
N LEU A 194 0.13 16.69 -9.40
CA LEU A 194 -0.90 17.49 -10.04
C LEU A 194 -0.34 18.43 -11.12
N GLU A 195 0.79 19.07 -10.86
CA GLU A 195 1.47 19.95 -11.82
C GLU A 195 2.00 19.17 -13.02
N SER A 196 2.60 17.99 -12.79
CA SER A 196 3.08 17.10 -13.84
C SER A 196 1.92 16.62 -14.73
N LEU A 197 0.82 16.16 -14.13
CA LEU A 197 -0.39 15.76 -14.87
C LEU A 197 -0.94 16.92 -15.70
N LYS A 198 -1.05 18.10 -15.10
CA LYS A 198 -1.52 19.30 -15.81
C LYS A 198 -0.63 19.62 -17.01
N SER A 199 0.68 19.55 -16.85
CA SER A 199 1.65 19.84 -17.92
C SER A 199 1.54 18.83 -19.07
N VAL A 200 1.57 17.52 -18.77
CA VAL A 200 1.50 16.46 -19.80
C VAL A 200 0.19 16.47 -20.57
N LEU A 201 -0.91 16.80 -19.89
CA LEU A 201 -2.24 16.83 -20.49
C LEU A 201 -2.63 18.20 -21.08
N ASN A 202 -1.76 19.20 -21.03
CA ASN A 202 -2.03 20.58 -21.47
C ASN A 202 -3.34 21.14 -20.91
N LEU A 203 -3.66 20.80 -19.64
CA LEU A 203 -4.88 21.26 -18.98
C LEU A 203 -4.70 22.67 -18.44
N SER A 204 -5.59 23.60 -18.78
CA SER A 204 -5.72 24.86 -18.08
C SER A 204 -6.55 24.69 -16.81
N LEU A 205 -6.23 25.43 -15.74
CA LEU A 205 -7.14 25.54 -14.61
C LEU A 205 -8.42 26.22 -15.10
N ILE A 206 -9.51 25.50 -15.11
CA ILE A 206 -10.83 26.10 -15.29
C ILE A 206 -11.07 26.87 -13.98
N HIS A 207 -10.95 28.20 -14.04
CA HIS A 207 -11.39 29.05 -12.97
C HIS A 207 -12.90 29.01 -12.92
N ILE A 208 -13.45 28.32 -11.91
CA ILE A 208 -14.83 28.45 -11.49
C ILE A 208 -14.88 29.43 -10.34
#